data_1bbe9bcf231b4136d381108ba318e7bd
#
_entry.id   1bbe9bcf231b4136d381108ba318e7bd
#
_cell.length_a   1.000
_cell.length_b   1.000
_cell.length_c   1.000
_cell.angle_alpha   90.00
_cell.angle_beta   90.00
_cell.angle_gamma   90.00
#
_symmetry.space_group_name_H-M   'P 1'
#
loop_
_entity.id
_entity.type
_entity.pdbx_description
1 polymer ?
#
loop_
_entity_poly.entity_id
_entity_poly.type
_entity_poly.pdbx_seq_one_letter_code
_entity_poly.pdbx_strand_id
1 'polypeptide(L)'
;MSREMARRICGLLWAVVILVVACGSPAAAPPATASPALLTRPAEATVAAATPVAAPSQPAPSPSPTELTAPPTPELTPTVEARPSSDRVVELGAQAWDFLTAFTQDFSPRESGTAQEKAAADFLAARFESLGYDVSLQPFKIDVASAEVLIGTEGQDFTSIPLTKSGQGSVTGFLVDAGRAMEEDNISAAEFGGKIALIERGAITFEAKVQRVTEAGAVAAVIYNDRPRLFGGTLSTEASIPVAALSQESGTAILRLLTEGDVEATVSATFGQRDSQNVIAEMRGTAAEGGIVILGGHYDTVADVPGANDNGSGIAALVTLAAEVAGESYPFTTRFIPFGSEELGLLGSGAYVDSLTEEERQAIIMMLNFDALATGDVVGLLGDLELMGAAVDFGRANGIEVERRFSLSAGTSSDHARFQQAGIPVVFFLADDFSRIHTAADTLEFVQPELMGGSVALAIHLLESVAGR
;
A
#
# COMPACT_ATOMS: atom_id res chain seq x y z
N MET A 1 66.27 -11.50 1.07
CA MET A 1 66.95 -11.73 -0.20
C MET A 1 65.84 -11.78 -1.25
N SER A 2 65.57 -10.67 -1.91
CA SER A 2 66.12 -10.17 -3.18
C SER A 2 65.87 -11.16 -4.30
N ARG A 3 65.21 -10.80 -5.30
CA ARG A 3 65.22 -9.86 -6.41
C ARG A 3 64.18 -10.37 -7.40
N GLU A 4 63.29 -9.63 -7.89
CA GLU A 4 63.42 -8.60 -8.94
C GLU A 4 63.79 -9.12 -10.32
N MET A 5 63.03 -8.64 -11.31
CA MET A 5 63.39 -8.42 -12.73
C MET A 5 63.09 -9.57 -13.70
N ALA A 6 62.60 -9.37 -14.86
CA ALA A 6 62.20 -8.22 -15.70
C ALA A 6 61.53 -8.69 -16.98
N ARG A 7 60.61 -7.87 -17.50
CA ARG A 7 60.51 -7.33 -18.86
C ARG A 7 60.79 -8.25 -20.09
N ARG A 8 59.85 -8.34 -21.03
CA ARG A 8 59.67 -7.55 -22.29
C ARG A 8 58.82 -8.30 -23.31
N ILE A 9 57.75 -7.67 -23.77
CA ILE A 9 57.52 -7.07 -25.12
C ILE A 9 57.28 -8.08 -26.26
N CYS A 10 56.04 -7.99 -26.83
CA CYS A 10 55.65 -7.85 -28.24
C CYS A 10 54.12 -7.91 -28.26
N GLY A 11 53.33 -6.98 -28.63
CA GLY A 11 53.31 -5.99 -29.71
C GLY A 11 52.65 -6.58 -30.95
N LEU A 12 51.28 -6.49 -31.07
CA LEU A 12 50.66 -6.47 -32.39
C LEU A 12 49.41 -5.59 -32.34
N LEU A 13 49.53 -4.45 -33.01
CA LEU A 13 48.41 -3.61 -33.43
C LEU A 13 47.54 -4.33 -34.45
N TRP A 14 46.22 -4.26 -34.24
CA TRP A 14 45.27 -4.32 -35.34
C TRP A 14 44.33 -3.12 -35.25
N ALA A 15 44.49 -2.24 -36.26
CA ALA A 15 43.62 -1.12 -36.53
C ALA A 15 42.30 -1.62 -37.11
N VAL A 16 41.17 -1.19 -36.52
CA VAL A 16 39.86 -1.35 -37.12
C VAL A 16 39.40 0.01 -37.63
N VAL A 17 39.20 0.05 -38.93
CA VAL A 17 38.76 1.16 -39.75
C VAL A 17 37.30 1.50 -39.39
N ILE A 18 37.07 2.76 -39.00
CA ILE A 18 35.73 3.34 -38.88
C ILE A 18 35.28 3.71 -40.32
N LEU A 19 34.21 3.05 -40.77
CA LEU A 19 33.50 3.45 -41.99
C LEU A 19 32.28 4.27 -41.59
N VAL A 20 32.35 5.59 -41.74
CA VAL A 20 31.24 6.50 -41.70
C VAL A 20 30.53 6.44 -43.04
N VAL A 21 29.32 5.92 -43.09
CA VAL A 21 28.42 6.10 -44.22
C VAL A 21 27.33 7.06 -43.82
N ALA A 22 27.46 8.30 -44.28
CA ALA A 22 26.40 9.27 -44.33
C ALA A 22 25.55 8.97 -45.58
N CYS A 23 24.26 8.72 -45.39
CA CYS A 23 23.30 8.85 -46.50
C CYS A 23 22.02 9.50 -45.98
N GLY A 24 21.69 10.56 -46.72
CA GLY A 24 20.70 11.56 -46.41
C GLY A 24 19.26 11.06 -46.49
N SER A 25 18.41 11.81 -45.81
CA SER A 25 16.97 11.79 -45.90
C SER A 25 16.46 12.21 -47.29
N PRO A 26 15.31 11.73 -47.68
CA PRO A 26 14.34 12.61 -48.32
C PRO A 26 13.10 12.82 -47.44
N ALA A 27 12.73 14.07 -47.35
CA ALA A 27 11.50 14.53 -46.72
C ALA A 27 10.27 13.94 -47.41
N ALA A 28 9.39 13.34 -46.66
CA ALA A 28 8.05 12.98 -47.14
C ALA A 28 7.06 14.10 -46.78
N ALA A 29 6.29 14.50 -47.77
CA ALA A 29 5.25 15.51 -47.69
C ALA A 29 4.07 15.06 -46.80
N PRO A 30 3.33 16.01 -46.19
CA PRO A 30 2.19 15.66 -45.34
C PRO A 30 0.99 15.23 -46.20
N PRO A 31 0.17 14.27 -45.72
CA PRO A 31 -1.06 13.91 -46.38
C PRO A 31 -2.15 14.97 -46.15
N ALA A 32 -2.96 15.13 -47.19
CA ALA A 32 -4.03 16.09 -47.33
C ALA A 32 -5.12 15.92 -46.21
N THR A 33 -5.58 17.06 -45.77
CA THR A 33 -6.75 17.24 -44.89
C THR A 33 -8.02 16.71 -45.56
N ALA A 34 -8.64 15.68 -44.93
CA ALA A 34 -10.00 15.32 -45.25
C ALA A 34 -10.97 16.13 -44.34
N SER A 35 -11.83 16.88 -44.99
CA SER A 35 -12.95 17.63 -44.38
C SER A 35 -13.96 16.67 -43.72
N PRO A 36 -14.47 16.96 -42.51
CA PRO A 36 -15.55 16.16 -41.95
C PRO A 36 -16.89 16.47 -42.61
N ALA A 37 -17.57 15.42 -43.05
CA ALA A 37 -18.92 15.48 -43.53
C ALA A 37 -19.89 15.93 -42.46
N LEU A 38 -20.76 16.89 -42.78
CA LEU A 38 -21.91 17.33 -42.02
C LEU A 38 -22.87 16.13 -41.77
N LEU A 39 -22.98 15.72 -40.52
CA LEU A 39 -24.13 14.88 -40.11
C LEU A 39 -25.29 15.80 -39.76
N THR A 40 -26.34 15.68 -40.57
CA THR A 40 -27.63 16.35 -40.41
C THR A 40 -28.34 15.89 -39.13
N ARG A 41 -28.75 16.85 -38.31
CA ARG A 41 -29.62 16.71 -37.12
C ARG A 41 -30.99 16.16 -37.53
N PRO A 42 -31.59 15.21 -36.79
CA PRO A 42 -32.99 14.89 -36.94
C PRO A 42 -33.87 15.98 -36.28
N ALA A 43 -35.00 16.23 -36.89
CA ALA A 43 -35.97 17.25 -36.54
C ALA A 43 -36.55 17.09 -35.12
N GLU A 44 -36.79 18.22 -34.46
CA GLU A 44 -37.51 18.36 -33.22
C GLU A 44 -38.96 17.83 -33.35
N ALA A 45 -39.33 16.85 -32.53
CA ALA A 45 -40.72 16.44 -32.35
C ALA A 45 -41.40 17.41 -31.39
N THR A 46 -42.41 18.08 -31.91
CA THR A 46 -43.29 19.00 -31.17
C THR A 46 -44.09 18.20 -30.11
N VAL A 47 -43.85 18.54 -28.83
CA VAL A 47 -44.66 17.99 -27.74
C VAL A 47 -45.96 18.82 -27.63
N ALA A 48 -47.07 18.14 -27.91
CA ALA A 48 -48.38 18.68 -27.70
C ALA A 48 -48.68 18.84 -26.19
N ALA A 49 -49.24 20.01 -25.82
CA ALA A 49 -49.63 20.34 -24.48
C ALA A 49 -50.79 19.42 -24.00
N ALA A 50 -50.54 18.70 -22.91
CA ALA A 50 -51.56 17.91 -22.23
C ALA A 50 -52.38 18.79 -21.29
N THR A 51 -53.71 18.78 -21.47
CA THR A 51 -54.74 19.39 -20.62
C THR A 51 -54.70 18.81 -19.19
N PRO A 52 -54.96 19.65 -18.15
CA PRO A 52 -54.95 19.16 -16.77
C PRO A 52 -56.20 18.31 -16.48
N VAL A 53 -55.92 17.07 -16.03
CA VAL A 53 -56.96 16.17 -15.50
C VAL A 53 -57.21 16.55 -14.04
N ALA A 54 -58.52 16.74 -13.71
CA ALA A 54 -59.01 17.06 -12.40
C ALA A 54 -58.68 15.97 -11.37
N ALA A 55 -58.27 16.35 -10.17
CA ALA A 55 -58.03 15.49 -9.05
C ALA A 55 -59.28 14.73 -8.58
N PRO A 56 -59.21 13.42 -8.27
CA PRO A 56 -60.34 12.73 -7.66
C PRO A 56 -60.48 13.10 -6.18
N SER A 57 -61.73 13.34 -5.78
CA SER A 57 -62.19 13.62 -4.42
C SER A 57 -61.89 12.46 -3.46
N GLN A 58 -61.46 12.79 -2.24
CA GLN A 58 -61.21 11.85 -1.14
C GLN A 58 -62.50 11.09 -0.73
N PRO A 59 -62.44 9.80 -0.50
CA PRO A 59 -63.51 9.09 0.17
C PRO A 59 -63.46 9.28 1.70
N ALA A 60 -64.61 9.26 2.33
CA ALA A 60 -64.87 9.43 3.75
C ALA A 60 -64.21 8.31 4.58
N PRO A 61 -63.87 8.58 5.86
CA PRO A 61 -63.19 7.61 6.73
C PRO A 61 -64.09 6.42 7.08
N SER A 62 -63.56 5.22 6.86
CA SER A 62 -64.15 3.95 7.34
C SER A 62 -63.84 3.75 8.82
N PRO A 63 -64.69 3.06 9.60
CA PRO A 63 -64.48 2.83 11.03
C PRO A 63 -63.33 1.86 11.25
N SER A 64 -62.54 2.14 12.31
CA SER A 64 -61.43 1.35 12.80
C SER A 64 -61.84 -0.11 13.06
N PRO A 65 -61.05 -1.10 12.57
CA PRO A 65 -61.18 -2.48 13.02
C PRO A 65 -60.48 -2.64 14.39
N THR A 66 -61.17 -3.35 15.23
CA THR A 66 -60.73 -3.83 16.54
C THR A 66 -59.40 -4.61 16.41
N GLU A 67 -58.44 -4.24 17.23
CA GLU A 67 -57.10 -4.81 17.35
C GLU A 67 -57.19 -6.26 17.80
N LEU A 68 -57.00 -7.21 16.87
CA LEU A 68 -56.70 -8.62 17.18
C LEU A 68 -55.16 -8.73 17.28
N THR A 69 -54.67 -8.85 18.51
CA THR A 69 -53.27 -9.16 18.80
C THR A 69 -52.92 -10.51 18.19
N ALA A 70 -52.11 -10.48 17.13
CA ALA A 70 -51.46 -11.66 16.59
C ALA A 70 -50.36 -12.14 17.59
N PRO A 71 -50.20 -13.46 17.75
CA PRO A 71 -49.09 -13.98 18.59
C PRO A 71 -47.74 -13.59 17.95
N PRO A 72 -46.68 -13.36 18.77
CA PRO A 72 -45.39 -12.99 18.24
C PRO A 72 -44.87 -14.14 17.35
N THR A 73 -44.54 -13.79 16.11
CA THR A 73 -43.76 -14.65 15.22
C THR A 73 -42.40 -14.87 15.89
N PRO A 74 -41.94 -16.11 16.05
CA PRO A 74 -40.61 -16.34 16.55
C PRO A 74 -39.63 -15.76 15.52
N GLU A 75 -38.83 -14.79 15.96
CA GLU A 75 -37.70 -14.25 15.25
C GLU A 75 -36.69 -15.40 15.10
N LEU A 76 -36.62 -15.98 13.90
CA LEU A 76 -35.55 -16.91 13.55
C LEU A 76 -34.28 -16.12 13.47
N THR A 77 -33.57 -16.00 14.60
CA THR A 77 -32.15 -15.67 14.62
C THR A 77 -31.48 -16.76 13.79
N PRO A 78 -30.78 -16.45 12.70
CA PRO A 78 -29.98 -17.46 12.04
C PRO A 78 -28.88 -17.84 13.03
N THR A 79 -29.03 -19.01 13.64
CA THR A 79 -27.93 -19.67 14.34
C THR A 79 -26.99 -20.09 13.21
N VAL A 80 -25.95 -19.30 12.97
CA VAL A 80 -24.81 -19.77 12.20
C VAL A 80 -24.26 -20.92 13.05
N GLU A 81 -24.50 -22.15 12.62
CA GLU A 81 -23.80 -23.30 13.16
C GLU A 81 -22.34 -23.05 12.91
N ALA A 82 -21.60 -22.68 13.95
CA ALA A 82 -20.15 -22.58 13.91
C ALA A 82 -19.63 -23.97 13.49
N ARG A 83 -19.13 -24.08 12.27
CA ARG A 83 -18.45 -25.29 11.84
C ARG A 83 -17.22 -25.46 12.75
N PRO A 84 -17.00 -26.65 13.31
CA PRO A 84 -15.84 -26.88 14.14
C PRO A 84 -14.59 -26.71 13.25
N SER A 85 -13.82 -25.63 13.45
CA SER A 85 -12.45 -25.55 12.99
C SER A 85 -11.70 -26.73 13.57
N SER A 86 -10.78 -27.35 12.80
CA SER A 86 -9.97 -28.43 13.34
C SER A 86 -9.21 -27.92 14.57
N ASP A 87 -9.04 -28.76 15.60
CA ASP A 87 -8.29 -28.40 16.81
C ASP A 87 -6.92 -27.81 16.46
N ARG A 88 -6.34 -28.25 15.34
CA ARG A 88 -5.06 -27.76 14.82
C ARG A 88 -5.12 -26.31 14.36
N VAL A 89 -6.17 -25.90 13.68
CA VAL A 89 -6.35 -24.50 13.24
C VAL A 89 -6.47 -23.58 14.46
N VAL A 90 -7.22 -24.01 15.47
CA VAL A 90 -7.37 -23.25 16.72
C VAL A 90 -6.03 -23.12 17.45
N GLU A 91 -5.25 -24.20 17.52
CA GLU A 91 -3.91 -24.19 18.14
C GLU A 91 -2.95 -23.24 17.41
N LEU A 92 -2.87 -23.33 16.08
CA LEU A 92 -2.04 -22.46 15.26
C LEU A 92 -2.48 -20.99 15.37
N GLY A 93 -3.79 -20.74 15.37
CA GLY A 93 -4.35 -19.41 15.58
C GLY A 93 -4.00 -18.82 16.93
N ALA A 94 -4.05 -19.61 18.00
CA ALA A 94 -3.66 -19.18 19.34
C ALA A 94 -2.16 -18.82 19.42
N GLN A 95 -1.29 -19.62 18.82
CA GLN A 95 0.14 -19.32 18.76
C GLN A 95 0.42 -18.02 17.99
N ALA A 96 -0.24 -17.83 16.83
CA ALA A 96 -0.13 -16.61 16.05
C ALA A 96 -0.66 -15.39 16.82
N TRP A 97 -1.75 -15.54 17.55
CA TRP A 97 -2.33 -14.48 18.38
C TRP A 97 -1.40 -14.03 19.52
N ASP A 98 -0.78 -14.99 20.23
CA ASP A 98 0.16 -14.67 21.31
C ASP A 98 1.34 -13.87 20.79
N PHE A 99 1.90 -14.27 19.62
CA PHE A 99 2.96 -13.53 18.96
C PHE A 99 2.49 -12.15 18.50
N LEU A 100 1.36 -12.07 17.80
CA LEU A 100 0.79 -10.82 17.28
C LEU A 100 0.57 -9.80 18.39
N THR A 101 0.02 -10.26 19.52
CA THR A 101 -0.26 -9.39 20.65
C THR A 101 1.01 -8.74 21.19
N ALA A 102 2.06 -9.52 21.42
CA ALA A 102 3.35 -9.01 21.87
C ALA A 102 3.99 -8.08 20.81
N PHE A 103 4.00 -8.52 19.55
CA PHE A 103 4.60 -7.78 18.44
C PHE A 103 3.94 -6.41 18.24
N THR A 104 2.61 -6.35 18.26
CA THR A 104 1.88 -5.09 18.10
C THR A 104 2.07 -4.18 19.32
N GLN A 105 2.05 -4.73 20.54
CA GLN A 105 2.23 -3.93 21.75
C GLN A 105 3.63 -3.31 21.85
N ASP A 106 4.66 -4.03 21.45
CA ASP A 106 6.05 -3.61 21.64
C ASP A 106 6.58 -2.76 20.50
N PHE A 107 6.06 -2.94 19.27
CA PHE A 107 6.66 -2.37 18.06
C PHE A 107 5.72 -1.49 17.21
N SER A 108 4.49 -1.22 17.62
CA SER A 108 3.61 -0.32 16.85
C SER A 108 3.78 1.15 17.23
N PRO A 109 3.68 2.07 16.23
CA PRO A 109 3.73 1.82 14.79
C PRO A 109 5.14 1.48 14.29
N ARG A 110 5.24 0.76 13.17
CA ARG A 110 6.52 0.29 12.58
C ARG A 110 6.82 1.02 11.26
N GLU A 111 6.64 2.35 11.24
CA GLU A 111 6.80 3.14 10.03
C GLU A 111 8.20 2.97 9.43
N SER A 112 8.24 2.81 8.10
CA SER A 112 9.44 2.57 7.31
C SER A 112 10.57 3.57 7.59
N GLY A 113 11.79 3.09 7.79
CA GLY A 113 12.99 3.89 8.05
C GLY A 113 13.05 4.53 9.43
N THR A 114 12.20 4.09 10.38
CA THR A 114 12.24 4.54 11.77
C THR A 114 13.05 3.62 12.67
N ALA A 115 13.38 4.09 13.86
CA ALA A 115 14.01 3.26 14.88
C ALA A 115 13.10 2.11 15.33
N GLN A 116 11.79 2.30 15.26
CA GLN A 116 10.79 1.30 15.63
C GLN A 116 10.71 0.17 14.60
N GLU A 117 10.72 0.51 13.28
CA GLU A 117 10.85 -0.49 12.21
C GLU A 117 12.13 -1.32 12.39
N LYS A 118 13.26 -0.64 12.66
CA LYS A 118 14.52 -1.33 12.90
C LYS A 118 14.46 -2.26 14.12
N ALA A 119 13.84 -1.83 15.22
CA ALA A 119 13.70 -2.65 16.42
C ALA A 119 12.82 -3.89 16.15
N ALA A 120 11.77 -3.74 15.35
CA ALA A 120 10.95 -4.86 14.89
C ALA A 120 11.74 -5.86 14.05
N ALA A 121 12.57 -5.38 13.12
CA ALA A 121 13.45 -6.24 12.32
C ALA A 121 14.46 -7.01 13.19
N ASP A 122 15.11 -6.31 14.13
CA ASP A 122 16.08 -6.94 15.05
C ASP A 122 15.39 -8.02 15.92
N PHE A 123 14.16 -7.77 16.37
CA PHE A 123 13.36 -8.73 17.12
C PHE A 123 12.99 -9.96 16.26
N LEU A 124 12.54 -9.74 15.02
CA LEU A 124 12.22 -10.82 14.08
C LEU A 124 13.44 -11.66 13.75
N ALA A 125 14.60 -11.02 13.51
CA ALA A 125 15.86 -11.72 13.28
C ALA A 125 16.22 -12.64 14.46
N ALA A 126 16.22 -12.11 15.68
CA ALA A 126 16.47 -12.90 16.88
C ALA A 126 15.45 -14.05 17.08
N ARG A 127 14.18 -13.81 16.70
CA ARG A 127 13.15 -14.85 16.77
C ARG A 127 13.44 -16.01 15.82
N PHE A 128 13.78 -15.73 14.56
CA PHE A 128 14.16 -16.78 13.59
C PHE A 128 15.44 -17.48 13.98
N GLU A 129 16.46 -16.77 14.47
CA GLU A 129 17.68 -17.39 15.02
C GLU A 129 17.37 -18.38 16.14
N SER A 130 16.44 -18.02 17.05
CA SER A 130 16.01 -18.89 18.17
C SER A 130 15.33 -20.17 17.69
N LEU A 131 14.76 -20.17 16.48
CA LEU A 131 14.15 -21.33 15.82
C LEU A 131 15.16 -22.15 15.03
N GLY A 132 16.43 -21.72 14.96
CA GLY A 132 17.51 -22.47 14.28
C GLY A 132 17.72 -22.11 12.81
N TYR A 133 17.13 -21.02 12.31
CA TYR A 133 17.36 -20.51 10.98
C TYR A 133 18.72 -19.77 10.89
N ASP A 134 19.35 -19.81 9.73
CA ASP A 134 20.49 -18.95 9.40
C ASP A 134 19.94 -17.60 8.96
N VAL A 135 20.22 -16.54 9.75
CA VAL A 135 19.56 -15.23 9.57
C VAL A 135 20.55 -14.21 9.05
N SER A 136 20.13 -13.43 8.08
CA SER A 136 20.84 -12.27 7.56
C SER A 136 19.90 -11.09 7.38
N LEU A 137 20.43 -9.87 7.53
CA LEU A 137 19.72 -8.64 7.20
C LEU A 137 20.16 -8.15 5.82
N GLN A 138 19.20 -7.78 4.98
CA GLN A 138 19.46 -7.13 3.70
C GLN A 138 19.08 -5.65 3.79
N PRO A 139 20.05 -4.76 4.03
CA PRO A 139 19.78 -3.32 4.12
C PRO A 139 19.58 -2.71 2.73
N PHE A 140 18.70 -1.70 2.67
CA PHE A 140 18.51 -0.86 1.49
C PHE A 140 18.15 0.57 1.88
N LYS A 141 18.26 1.51 0.94
CA LYS A 141 17.90 2.89 1.15
C LYS A 141 16.47 3.14 0.67
N ILE A 142 15.75 3.95 1.43
CA ILE A 142 14.43 4.44 1.06
C ILE A 142 14.44 5.96 1.00
N ASP A 143 13.76 6.52 0.02
CA ASP A 143 13.52 7.96 -0.03
C ASP A 143 12.30 8.25 0.84
N VAL A 144 12.47 9.13 1.82
CA VAL A 144 11.40 9.52 2.73
C VAL A 144 11.08 11.00 2.55
N ALA A 145 9.79 11.31 2.68
CA ALA A 145 9.31 12.67 2.61
C ALA A 145 8.36 12.90 3.79
N SER A 146 8.55 14.00 4.51
CA SER A 146 7.65 14.41 5.57
C SER A 146 7.30 15.88 5.44
N ALA A 147 6.06 16.23 5.80
CA ALA A 147 5.62 17.61 5.97
C ALA A 147 5.01 17.77 7.35
N GLU A 148 5.04 18.99 7.84
CA GLU A 148 4.40 19.38 9.07
C GLU A 148 3.67 20.71 8.84
N VAL A 149 2.44 20.79 9.29
CA VAL A 149 1.62 22.00 9.24
C VAL A 149 1.09 22.28 10.63
N LEU A 150 1.79 23.16 11.34
CA LEU A 150 1.44 23.61 12.68
C LEU A 150 0.65 24.91 12.61
N ILE A 151 -0.47 25.01 13.30
CA ILE A 151 -1.35 26.16 13.28
C ILE A 151 -1.43 26.81 14.65
N GLY A 152 -1.29 28.13 14.66
CA GLY A 152 -1.36 28.96 15.86
C GLY A 152 -0.13 28.86 16.75
N THR A 153 -0.09 29.70 17.79
CA THR A 153 1.05 29.79 18.73
C THR A 153 1.21 28.56 19.63
N GLU A 154 0.16 27.76 19.78
CA GLU A 154 0.18 26.49 20.53
C GLU A 154 0.61 25.31 19.65
N GLY A 155 0.78 25.53 18.34
CA GLY A 155 1.30 24.54 17.40
C GLY A 155 0.35 23.35 17.22
N GLN A 156 -0.95 23.58 16.97
CA GLN A 156 -1.87 22.50 16.62
C GLN A 156 -1.38 21.83 15.33
N ASP A 157 -1.04 20.56 15.41
CA ASP A 157 -0.59 19.76 14.27
C ASP A 157 -1.78 19.28 13.40
N PHE A 158 -1.60 19.39 12.09
CA PHE A 158 -2.52 18.87 11.08
C PHE A 158 -1.80 17.82 10.24
N THR A 159 -2.28 16.60 10.28
CA THR A 159 -1.73 15.49 9.48
C THR A 159 -1.54 15.92 8.03
N SER A 160 -0.29 15.90 7.58
CA SER A 160 0.12 16.44 6.29
C SER A 160 1.19 15.59 5.62
N ILE A 161 1.27 15.66 4.31
CA ILE A 161 2.35 15.06 3.51
C ILE A 161 2.87 16.09 2.51
N PRO A 162 4.17 16.08 2.16
CA PRO A 162 4.69 16.99 1.15
C PRO A 162 4.24 16.53 -0.24
N LEU A 163 4.02 17.48 -1.15
CA LEU A 163 3.93 17.14 -2.56
C LEU A 163 5.31 16.72 -3.07
N THR A 164 5.35 15.69 -3.92
CA THR A 164 6.60 15.30 -4.60
C THR A 164 7.15 16.49 -5.39
N LYS A 165 8.44 16.77 -5.24
CA LYS A 165 9.15 17.95 -5.74
C LYS A 165 8.75 19.28 -5.06
N SER A 166 8.19 19.23 -3.87
CA SER A 166 8.09 20.41 -3.00
C SER A 166 9.49 20.95 -2.69
N GLY A 167 9.60 22.26 -2.48
CA GLY A 167 10.80 22.84 -1.86
C GLY A 167 10.99 22.32 -0.44
N GLN A 168 12.24 22.28 0.01
CA GLN A 168 12.60 21.84 1.38
C GLN A 168 12.74 23.05 2.29
N GLY A 169 12.45 22.85 3.56
CA GLY A 169 12.66 23.84 4.61
C GLY A 169 11.45 23.99 5.54
N SER A 170 11.57 24.90 6.49
CA SER A 170 10.51 25.25 7.44
C SER A 170 10.31 26.75 7.42
N VAL A 171 9.06 27.18 7.31
CA VAL A 171 8.68 28.58 7.19
C VAL A 171 7.49 28.88 8.10
N THR A 172 7.59 29.96 8.89
CA THR A 172 6.51 30.48 9.70
C THR A 172 5.98 31.79 9.07
N GLY A 173 4.65 31.92 9.00
CA GLY A 173 4.01 33.09 8.45
C GLY A 173 2.50 33.05 8.61
N PHE A 174 1.83 34.13 8.24
CA PHE A 174 0.36 34.19 8.28
C PHE A 174 -0.24 33.45 7.07
N LEU A 175 -1.28 32.67 7.33
CA LEU A 175 -2.07 32.03 6.28
C LEU A 175 -2.97 33.04 5.55
N VAL A 176 -3.11 32.83 4.25
CA VAL A 176 -4.05 33.55 3.40
C VAL A 176 -4.80 32.55 2.51
N ASP A 177 -6.12 32.68 2.48
CA ASP A 177 -6.96 31.89 1.58
C ASP A 177 -6.73 32.32 0.13
N ALA A 178 -6.25 31.39 -0.68
CA ALA A 178 -6.00 31.57 -2.10
C ALA A 178 -7.10 30.94 -2.98
N GLY A 179 -8.22 30.55 -2.40
CA GLY A 179 -9.26 29.82 -3.11
C GLY A 179 -8.70 28.62 -3.86
N ARG A 180 -8.94 28.53 -5.16
CA ARG A 180 -8.35 27.51 -6.03
C ARG A 180 -7.08 27.98 -6.74
N ALA A 181 -6.58 29.14 -6.40
CA ALA A 181 -5.48 29.86 -7.06
C ALA A 181 -5.73 30.06 -8.57
N MET A 182 -6.96 30.40 -8.93
CA MET A 182 -7.36 30.71 -10.30
C MET A 182 -7.18 32.21 -10.59
N GLU A 183 -7.43 32.66 -11.83
CA GLU A 183 -7.29 34.06 -12.18
C GLU A 183 -8.27 34.98 -11.43
N GLU A 184 -9.46 34.48 -11.17
CA GLU A 184 -10.51 35.18 -10.41
C GLU A 184 -10.21 35.30 -8.91
N ASP A 185 -9.27 34.51 -8.36
CA ASP A 185 -8.91 34.54 -6.94
C ASP A 185 -7.98 35.71 -6.55
N ASN A 186 -7.64 36.59 -7.49
CA ASN A 186 -6.88 37.86 -7.29
C ASN A 186 -5.55 37.67 -6.56
N ILE A 187 -4.79 36.64 -6.89
CA ILE A 187 -3.49 36.36 -6.29
C ILE A 187 -2.51 37.50 -6.57
N SER A 188 -2.10 38.23 -5.55
CA SER A 188 -1.25 39.41 -5.67
C SER A 188 -0.11 39.49 -4.66
N ALA A 189 0.96 40.15 -5.01
CA ALA A 189 2.11 40.33 -4.10
C ALA A 189 1.75 41.18 -2.85
N ALA A 190 0.76 42.03 -2.93
CA ALA A 190 0.28 42.84 -1.78
C ALA A 190 -0.36 41.94 -0.72
N GLU A 191 -1.00 40.86 -1.14
CA GLU A 191 -1.74 39.96 -0.27
C GLU A 191 -0.90 38.74 0.18
N PHE A 192 -0.11 38.15 -0.72
CA PHE A 192 0.63 36.90 -0.49
C PHE A 192 2.11 37.08 -0.15
N GLY A 193 2.67 38.28 -0.32
CA GLY A 193 4.09 38.53 -0.07
C GLY A 193 4.51 38.20 1.37
N GLY A 194 5.41 37.20 1.54
CA GLY A 194 5.87 36.74 2.84
C GLY A 194 4.88 35.91 3.64
N LYS A 195 3.77 35.48 3.04
CA LYS A 195 2.71 34.71 3.69
C LYS A 195 2.64 33.27 3.16
N ILE A 196 1.83 32.46 3.81
CA ILE A 196 1.57 31.06 3.47
C ILE A 196 0.22 30.98 2.75
N ALA A 197 0.20 30.41 1.54
CA ALA A 197 -1.02 30.28 0.76
C ALA A 197 -1.77 28.99 1.15
N LEU A 198 -3.04 29.11 1.56
CA LEU A 198 -3.96 28.00 1.73
C LEU A 198 -4.79 27.85 0.45
N ILE A 199 -4.73 26.67 -0.21
CA ILE A 199 -5.25 26.50 -1.57
C ILE A 199 -6.19 25.29 -1.60
N GLU A 200 -7.38 25.41 -2.18
CA GLU A 200 -8.26 24.28 -2.47
C GLU A 200 -7.74 23.50 -3.70
N ARG A 201 -7.76 22.16 -3.61
CA ARG A 201 -7.49 21.26 -4.74
C ARG A 201 -8.53 21.45 -5.86
N GLY A 202 -8.21 20.96 -7.06
CA GLY A 202 -9.11 20.95 -8.22
C GLY A 202 -8.93 22.13 -9.16
N ALA A 203 -9.70 22.16 -10.22
CA ALA A 203 -9.72 23.13 -11.32
C ALA A 203 -8.46 23.16 -12.19
N ILE A 204 -7.27 23.43 -11.64
CA ILE A 204 -5.98 23.50 -12.34
C ILE A 204 -4.95 22.58 -11.69
N THR A 205 -3.80 22.38 -12.34
CA THR A 205 -2.73 21.54 -11.85
C THR A 205 -2.09 22.09 -10.57
N PHE A 206 -1.51 21.22 -9.75
CA PHE A 206 -0.74 21.64 -8.57
C PHE A 206 0.40 22.61 -8.94
N GLU A 207 1.10 22.33 -10.03
CA GLU A 207 2.15 23.19 -10.56
C GLU A 207 1.65 24.63 -10.77
N ALA A 208 0.53 24.80 -11.49
CA ALA A 208 -0.02 26.12 -11.77
C ALA A 208 -0.45 26.86 -10.51
N LYS A 209 -1.00 26.14 -9.52
CA LYS A 209 -1.37 26.71 -8.21
C LYS A 209 -0.13 27.23 -7.47
N VAL A 210 0.86 26.36 -7.31
CA VAL A 210 2.08 26.68 -6.57
C VAL A 210 2.87 27.79 -7.26
N GLN A 211 2.99 27.76 -8.59
CA GLN A 211 3.65 28.80 -9.35
C GLN A 211 3.01 30.19 -9.12
N ARG A 212 1.69 30.29 -9.21
CA ARG A 212 0.98 31.57 -9.03
C ARG A 212 1.20 32.19 -7.66
N VAL A 213 1.06 31.40 -6.59
CA VAL A 213 1.27 31.92 -5.25
C VAL A 213 2.74 32.26 -4.98
N THR A 214 3.67 31.48 -5.56
CA THR A 214 5.12 31.75 -5.47
C THR A 214 5.48 33.05 -6.20
N GLU A 215 4.95 33.28 -7.39
CA GLU A 215 5.13 34.54 -8.14
C GLU A 215 4.55 35.74 -7.40
N ALA A 216 3.50 35.54 -6.61
CA ALA A 216 2.95 36.54 -5.71
C ALA A 216 3.72 36.71 -4.40
N GLY A 217 4.84 35.95 -4.21
CA GLY A 217 5.73 36.08 -3.05
C GLY A 217 5.32 35.27 -1.83
N ALA A 218 4.43 34.28 -1.98
CA ALA A 218 4.16 33.33 -0.93
C ALA A 218 5.44 32.53 -0.59
N VAL A 219 5.63 32.28 0.71
CA VAL A 219 6.83 31.60 1.24
C VAL A 219 6.61 30.10 1.50
N ALA A 220 5.34 29.67 1.54
CA ALA A 220 4.94 28.26 1.55
C ALA A 220 3.52 28.14 0.97
N ALA A 221 3.13 26.93 0.59
CA ALA A 221 1.78 26.60 0.15
C ALA A 221 1.24 25.36 0.87
N VAL A 222 -0.01 25.42 1.29
CA VAL A 222 -0.77 24.31 1.87
C VAL A 222 -1.96 24.05 0.97
N ILE A 223 -2.02 22.86 0.36
CA ILE A 223 -3.11 22.48 -0.53
C ILE A 223 -4.01 21.50 0.20
N TYR A 224 -5.26 21.85 0.44
CA TYR A 224 -6.22 20.93 1.03
C TYR A 224 -7.11 20.27 -0.04
N ASN A 225 -7.52 19.03 0.26
CA ASN A 225 -8.27 18.21 -0.68
C ASN A 225 -9.70 18.79 -0.91
N ASP A 226 -10.24 18.59 -2.09
CA ASP A 226 -11.63 18.85 -2.46
C ASP A 226 -12.60 17.69 -2.14
N ARG A 227 -12.06 16.61 -1.55
CA ARG A 227 -12.76 15.38 -1.13
C ARG A 227 -12.25 14.93 0.24
N PRO A 228 -13.01 14.12 0.98
CA PRO A 228 -12.51 13.49 2.20
C PRO A 228 -11.19 12.75 1.96
N ARG A 229 -10.34 12.68 2.99
CA ARG A 229 -9.01 12.05 3.05
C ARG A 229 -7.86 12.96 2.60
N LEU A 230 -6.70 12.60 3.10
CA LEU A 230 -5.42 13.12 2.64
C LEU A 230 -5.15 12.66 1.20
N PHE A 231 -4.29 13.35 0.47
CA PHE A 231 -3.97 13.00 -0.91
C PHE A 231 -2.51 13.23 -1.23
N GLY A 232 -1.93 12.37 -2.06
CA GLY A 232 -0.62 12.60 -2.67
C GLY A 232 -0.72 13.46 -3.92
N GLY A 233 0.34 14.19 -4.22
CA GLY A 233 0.43 15.01 -5.42
C GLY A 233 1.88 15.18 -5.89
N THR A 234 2.07 15.38 -7.20
CA THR A 234 3.39 15.60 -7.80
C THR A 234 3.39 16.92 -8.56
N LEU A 235 4.43 17.72 -8.35
CA LEU A 235 4.74 18.89 -9.16
C LEU A 235 5.54 18.46 -10.39
N SER A 236 5.37 19.17 -11.50
CA SER A 236 6.12 18.89 -12.74
C SER A 236 7.60 19.28 -12.59
N THR A 237 7.85 20.38 -11.88
CA THR A 237 9.19 20.93 -11.59
C THR A 237 9.39 21.04 -10.07
N GLU A 238 10.63 21.19 -9.62
CA GLU A 238 10.91 21.47 -8.22
C GLU A 238 10.40 22.85 -7.82
N ALA A 239 9.63 22.92 -6.73
CA ALA A 239 9.20 24.17 -6.16
C ALA A 239 10.32 24.80 -5.32
N SER A 240 10.34 26.15 -5.29
CA SER A 240 11.28 26.90 -4.44
C SER A 240 10.79 27.07 -2.98
N ILE A 241 9.54 26.74 -2.71
CA ILE A 241 8.88 26.88 -1.40
C ILE A 241 8.35 25.52 -0.92
N PRO A 242 8.24 25.30 0.40
CA PRO A 242 7.58 24.13 0.96
C PRO A 242 6.11 24.06 0.53
N VAL A 243 5.67 22.86 0.11
CA VAL A 243 4.28 22.60 -0.31
C VAL A 243 3.78 21.33 0.39
N ALA A 244 2.78 21.49 1.23
CA ALA A 244 2.14 20.42 1.98
C ALA A 244 0.70 20.17 1.51
N ALA A 245 0.25 18.92 1.57
CA ALA A 245 -1.12 18.51 1.32
C ALA A 245 -1.84 18.22 2.65
N LEU A 246 -3.10 18.58 2.72
CA LEU A 246 -4.01 18.32 3.85
C LEU A 246 -5.28 17.60 3.38
N SER A 247 -6.00 16.99 4.31
CA SER A 247 -7.36 16.52 4.08
C SER A 247 -8.35 17.69 3.87
N GLN A 248 -9.52 17.39 3.31
CA GLN A 248 -10.61 18.38 3.20
C GLN A 248 -11.04 18.88 4.59
N GLU A 249 -11.12 17.99 5.56
CA GLU A 249 -11.52 18.33 6.92
C GLU A 249 -10.54 19.31 7.56
N SER A 250 -9.25 19.03 7.49
CA SER A 250 -8.18 19.90 7.99
C SER A 250 -8.22 21.28 7.33
N GLY A 251 -8.29 21.33 6.00
CA GLY A 251 -8.36 22.58 5.26
C GLY A 251 -9.61 23.42 5.62
N THR A 252 -10.77 22.76 5.77
CA THR A 252 -12.01 23.42 6.19
C THR A 252 -11.92 23.98 7.62
N ALA A 253 -11.25 23.24 8.53
CA ALA A 253 -11.00 23.69 9.89
C ALA A 253 -10.13 24.96 9.90
N ILE A 254 -9.06 24.99 9.12
CA ILE A 254 -8.17 26.15 8.99
C ILE A 254 -8.90 27.34 8.37
N LEU A 255 -9.73 27.13 7.34
CA LEU A 255 -10.56 28.20 6.77
C LEU A 255 -11.48 28.85 7.81
N ARG A 256 -12.06 28.07 8.72
CA ARG A 256 -12.87 28.62 9.82
C ARG A 256 -12.05 29.53 10.74
N LEU A 257 -10.83 29.08 11.10
CA LEU A 257 -9.95 29.93 11.92
C LEU A 257 -9.64 31.25 11.22
N LEU A 258 -9.42 31.26 9.90
CA LEU A 258 -9.19 32.45 9.10
C LEU A 258 -10.40 33.44 9.12
N THR A 259 -11.63 32.96 9.35
CA THR A 259 -12.80 33.86 9.52
C THR A 259 -12.83 34.56 10.88
N GLU A 260 -12.07 34.04 11.86
CA GLU A 260 -12.03 34.59 13.22
C GLU A 260 -10.87 35.58 13.41
N GLY A 261 -9.87 35.57 12.52
CA GLY A 261 -8.73 36.50 12.56
C GLY A 261 -7.51 35.99 11.81
N ASP A 262 -6.39 36.68 11.97
CA ASP A 262 -5.13 36.30 11.40
C ASP A 262 -4.64 34.99 12.04
N VAL A 263 -4.26 34.01 11.21
CA VAL A 263 -3.78 32.68 11.62
C VAL A 263 -2.32 32.54 11.24
N GLU A 264 -1.45 32.43 12.23
CA GLU A 264 -0.04 32.08 12.00
C GLU A 264 0.10 30.56 11.83
N ALA A 265 0.94 30.15 10.89
CA ALA A 265 1.26 28.75 10.66
C ALA A 265 2.75 28.54 10.46
N THR A 266 3.23 27.36 10.81
CA THR A 266 4.53 26.85 10.38
C THR A 266 4.31 25.69 9.41
N VAL A 267 4.90 25.80 8.23
CA VAL A 267 4.87 24.76 7.20
C VAL A 267 6.29 24.28 6.95
N SER A 268 6.51 23.00 7.12
CA SER A 268 7.79 22.36 6.79
C SER A 268 7.60 21.25 5.76
N ALA A 269 8.64 21.03 4.95
CA ALA A 269 8.77 19.88 4.08
C ALA A 269 10.23 19.42 4.08
N THR A 270 10.44 18.13 4.28
CA THR A 270 11.77 17.52 4.28
C THR A 270 11.78 16.29 3.41
N PHE A 271 12.88 16.11 2.71
CA PHE A 271 13.15 14.93 1.90
C PHE A 271 14.51 14.39 2.29
N GLY A 272 14.65 13.11 2.37
CA GLY A 272 15.90 12.49 2.78
C GLY A 272 15.93 11.01 2.46
N GLN A 273 17.02 10.38 2.83
CA GLN A 273 17.13 8.92 2.76
C GLN A 273 17.23 8.37 4.17
N ARG A 274 16.56 7.25 4.37
CA ARG A 274 16.69 6.44 5.58
C ARG A 274 17.10 5.02 5.20
N ASP A 275 17.56 4.27 6.19
CA ASP A 275 17.83 2.84 6.04
C ASP A 275 16.58 2.05 6.41
N SER A 276 16.26 1.05 5.62
CA SER A 276 15.35 -0.03 5.94
C SER A 276 16.02 -1.37 5.62
N GLN A 277 15.43 -2.48 5.97
CA GLN A 277 16.01 -3.80 5.76
C GLN A 277 14.96 -4.90 5.66
N ASN A 278 15.28 -5.94 4.88
CA ASN A 278 14.61 -7.23 4.96
C ASN A 278 15.29 -8.11 5.99
N VAL A 279 14.53 -8.96 6.66
CA VAL A 279 15.04 -10.07 7.48
C VAL A 279 14.96 -11.34 6.63
N ILE A 280 16.08 -12.02 6.37
CA ILE A 280 16.13 -13.25 5.59
C ILE A 280 16.53 -14.39 6.52
N ALA A 281 15.61 -15.31 6.78
CA ALA A 281 15.82 -16.50 7.61
C ALA A 281 15.77 -17.74 6.74
N GLU A 282 16.91 -18.41 6.58
CA GLU A 282 17.07 -19.56 5.69
C GLU A 282 17.25 -20.85 6.46
N MET A 283 16.57 -21.91 6.01
CA MET A 283 16.87 -23.29 6.38
C MET A 283 17.12 -24.10 5.11
N ARG A 284 18.33 -24.63 5.01
CA ARG A 284 18.78 -25.33 3.80
C ARG A 284 18.06 -26.65 3.61
N GLY A 285 17.67 -26.90 2.36
CA GLY A 285 17.11 -28.17 1.94
C GLY A 285 18.13 -29.31 1.96
N THR A 286 17.62 -30.53 1.98
CA THR A 286 18.46 -31.75 1.99
C THR A 286 18.95 -32.17 0.59
N ALA A 287 18.28 -31.72 -0.48
CA ALA A 287 18.68 -32.00 -1.84
C ALA A 287 19.49 -30.84 -2.44
N ALA A 288 20.60 -31.13 -3.09
CA ALA A 288 21.48 -30.11 -3.67
C ALA A 288 20.77 -29.25 -4.75
N GLU A 289 19.82 -29.83 -5.47
CA GLU A 289 19.01 -29.15 -6.51
C GLU A 289 17.51 -29.13 -6.13
N GLY A 290 17.22 -29.06 -4.84
CA GLY A 290 15.85 -29.14 -4.33
C GLY A 290 15.03 -27.85 -4.56
N GLY A 291 15.66 -26.78 -5.01
CA GLY A 291 15.01 -25.48 -5.22
C GLY A 291 14.84 -24.65 -3.94
N ILE A 292 14.10 -23.56 -4.04
CA ILE A 292 13.85 -22.61 -2.96
C ILE A 292 12.36 -22.34 -2.87
N VAL A 293 11.80 -22.37 -1.66
CA VAL A 293 10.46 -21.87 -1.36
C VAL A 293 10.60 -20.64 -0.51
N ILE A 294 9.96 -19.53 -0.95
CA ILE A 294 9.95 -18.26 -0.25
C ILE A 294 8.61 -18.09 0.46
N LEU A 295 8.67 -17.64 1.71
CA LEU A 295 7.52 -17.34 2.54
C LEU A 295 7.76 -15.93 3.09
N GLY A 296 6.87 -14.99 2.81
CA GLY A 296 7.12 -13.59 3.17
C GLY A 296 5.85 -12.80 3.45
N GLY A 297 6.06 -11.62 3.95
CA GLY A 297 5.08 -10.59 4.23
C GLY A 297 5.80 -9.39 4.82
N HIS A 298 5.24 -8.20 4.67
CA HIS A 298 5.90 -7.03 5.21
C HIS A 298 5.69 -6.87 6.72
N TYR A 299 6.60 -6.17 7.37
CA TYR A 299 6.49 -5.92 8.80
C TYR A 299 6.34 -4.44 9.16
N ASP A 300 6.55 -3.53 8.20
CA ASP A 300 6.30 -2.10 8.37
C ASP A 300 4.81 -1.76 8.38
N THR A 301 4.47 -0.54 8.74
CA THR A 301 3.11 0.02 8.74
C THR A 301 3.12 1.40 8.13
N VAL A 302 1.96 1.87 7.68
CA VAL A 302 1.77 3.30 7.43
C VAL A 302 1.95 4.10 8.74
N ALA A 303 2.24 5.39 8.62
CA ALA A 303 2.46 6.26 9.76
C ALA A 303 1.25 6.29 10.71
N ASP A 304 1.51 6.32 12.03
CA ASP A 304 0.53 6.45 13.09
C ASP A 304 -0.57 5.35 13.15
N VAL A 305 -0.39 4.24 12.44
CA VAL A 305 -1.32 3.11 12.42
C VAL A 305 -0.76 1.95 13.23
N PRO A 306 -1.57 1.33 14.12
CA PRO A 306 -1.11 0.18 14.92
C PRO A 306 -0.67 -1.02 14.07
N GLY A 307 -1.31 -1.26 12.91
CA GLY A 307 -0.95 -2.31 11.97
C GLY A 307 -1.08 -3.71 12.58
N ALA A 308 -2.21 -3.97 13.27
CA ALA A 308 -2.44 -5.28 13.87
C ALA A 308 -2.81 -6.32 12.78
N ASN A 309 -3.68 -5.94 11.85
CA ASN A 309 -4.00 -6.77 10.70
C ASN A 309 -3.00 -6.53 9.56
N ASP A 310 -2.70 -5.28 9.25
CA ASP A 310 -1.82 -4.84 8.18
C ASP A 310 -0.49 -4.28 8.73
N ASN A 311 0.63 -5.04 8.79
CA ASN A 311 0.66 -6.48 8.50
C ASN A 311 1.22 -7.28 9.68
N GLY A 312 0.76 -6.96 10.91
CA GLY A 312 1.09 -7.76 12.09
C GLY A 312 0.58 -9.20 11.97
N SER A 313 -0.63 -9.38 11.40
CA SER A 313 -1.25 -10.70 11.23
C SER A 313 -0.46 -11.62 10.29
N GLY A 314 0.02 -11.09 9.17
CA GLY A 314 0.86 -11.85 8.24
C GLY A 314 2.18 -12.25 8.86
N ILE A 315 2.83 -11.34 9.60
CA ILE A 315 4.06 -11.65 10.33
C ILE A 315 3.83 -12.69 11.42
N ALA A 316 2.71 -12.61 12.15
CA ALA A 316 2.38 -13.61 13.16
C ALA A 316 2.17 -15.02 12.56
N ALA A 317 1.46 -15.10 11.44
CA ALA A 317 1.30 -16.34 10.69
C ALA A 317 2.66 -16.85 10.16
N LEU A 318 3.50 -15.96 9.62
CA LEU A 318 4.82 -16.30 9.10
C LEU A 318 5.75 -16.88 10.18
N VAL A 319 5.80 -16.25 11.36
CA VAL A 319 6.62 -16.73 12.49
C VAL A 319 6.07 -18.02 13.09
N THR A 320 4.73 -18.16 13.15
CA THR A 320 4.10 -19.42 13.60
C THR A 320 4.42 -20.54 12.63
N LEU A 321 4.29 -20.31 11.32
CA LEU A 321 4.65 -21.28 10.30
C LEU A 321 6.13 -21.68 10.40
N ALA A 322 7.03 -20.72 10.59
CA ALA A 322 8.45 -21.00 10.77
C ALA A 322 8.73 -21.86 12.00
N ALA A 323 8.02 -21.62 13.11
CA ALA A 323 8.16 -22.46 14.32
C ALA A 323 7.65 -23.89 14.11
N GLU A 324 6.57 -24.07 13.35
CA GLU A 324 5.99 -25.38 13.04
C GLU A 324 6.88 -26.23 12.13
N VAL A 325 7.56 -25.59 11.18
CA VAL A 325 8.42 -26.31 10.24
C VAL A 325 9.91 -26.33 10.67
N ALA A 326 10.23 -25.69 11.81
CA ALA A 326 11.56 -25.70 12.37
C ALA A 326 12.00 -27.14 12.72
N GLY A 327 13.10 -27.58 12.13
CA GLY A 327 13.60 -28.96 12.33
C GLY A 327 13.00 -30.00 11.38
N GLU A 328 11.99 -29.65 10.58
CA GLU A 328 11.55 -30.49 9.48
C GLU A 328 12.60 -30.54 8.37
N SER A 329 12.69 -31.69 7.70
CA SER A 329 13.64 -31.88 6.62
C SER A 329 12.94 -31.86 5.27
N TYR A 330 12.95 -30.71 4.61
CA TYR A 330 12.45 -30.56 3.23
C TYR A 330 13.56 -30.83 2.20
N PRO A 331 13.22 -31.29 0.99
CA PRO A 331 14.21 -31.40 -0.09
C PRO A 331 14.68 -30.00 -0.58
N PHE A 332 13.84 -28.98 -0.51
CA PHE A 332 14.10 -27.60 -0.91
C PHE A 332 14.53 -26.73 0.28
N THR A 333 15.22 -25.64 -0.01
CA THR A 333 15.53 -24.58 0.95
C THR A 333 14.29 -23.74 1.24
N THR A 334 13.99 -23.47 2.51
CA THR A 334 12.95 -22.51 2.90
C THR A 334 13.60 -21.18 3.26
N ARG A 335 13.05 -20.07 2.74
CA ARG A 335 13.43 -18.71 3.11
C ARG A 335 12.20 -17.97 3.63
N PHE A 336 12.20 -17.64 4.92
CA PHE A 336 11.22 -16.76 5.53
C PHE A 336 11.74 -15.33 5.46
N ILE A 337 10.94 -14.42 4.89
CA ILE A 337 11.39 -13.06 4.62
C ILE A 337 10.34 -12.05 5.08
N PRO A 338 10.44 -11.51 6.31
CA PRO A 338 9.81 -10.24 6.65
C PRO A 338 10.42 -9.11 5.81
N PHE A 339 9.60 -8.49 4.93
CA PHE A 339 10.00 -7.38 4.08
C PHE A 339 9.81 -6.05 4.81
N GLY A 340 10.77 -5.12 4.66
CA GLY A 340 10.61 -3.75 5.12
C GLY A 340 10.08 -2.85 4.02
N SER A 341 9.44 -1.74 4.41
CA SER A 341 9.03 -0.66 3.52
C SER A 341 8.15 -1.10 2.33
N GLU A 342 7.20 -1.98 2.58
CA GLU A 342 6.16 -2.36 1.63
C GLU A 342 5.25 -1.17 1.36
N GLU A 343 4.84 -0.47 2.42
CA GLU A 343 3.91 0.66 2.42
C GLU A 343 4.40 1.88 1.61
N LEU A 344 5.69 1.94 1.32
CA LEU A 344 6.29 2.93 0.44
C LEU A 344 6.38 2.48 -1.03
N GLY A 345 5.75 1.35 -1.37
CA GLY A 345 5.64 0.82 -2.73
C GLY A 345 6.48 -0.43 -3.01
N LEU A 346 6.37 -1.43 -2.13
CA LEU A 346 6.99 -2.76 -2.29
C LEU A 346 8.53 -2.66 -2.38
N LEU A 347 9.15 -1.79 -1.55
CA LEU A 347 10.58 -1.49 -1.70
C LEU A 347 11.44 -2.67 -1.22
N GLY A 348 11.07 -3.31 -0.12
CA GLY A 348 11.82 -4.46 0.41
C GLY A 348 11.77 -5.67 -0.49
N SER A 349 10.59 -6.10 -0.91
CA SER A 349 10.45 -7.21 -1.86
C SER A 349 11.08 -6.91 -3.21
N GLY A 350 11.00 -5.63 -3.65
CA GLY A 350 11.72 -5.15 -4.83
C GLY A 350 13.23 -5.32 -4.69
N ALA A 351 13.82 -4.82 -3.60
CA ALA A 351 15.25 -4.95 -3.32
C ALA A 351 15.70 -6.42 -3.26
N TYR A 352 14.86 -7.29 -2.68
CA TYR A 352 15.16 -8.73 -2.64
C TYR A 352 15.15 -9.34 -4.04
N VAL A 353 14.08 -9.15 -4.82
CA VAL A 353 13.96 -9.72 -6.18
C VAL A 353 15.05 -9.21 -7.12
N ASP A 354 15.38 -7.91 -7.02
CA ASP A 354 16.43 -7.29 -7.84
C ASP A 354 17.84 -7.81 -7.48
N SER A 355 18.04 -8.32 -6.26
CA SER A 355 19.31 -8.91 -5.82
C SER A 355 19.52 -10.36 -6.29
N LEU A 356 18.46 -11.05 -6.73
CA LEU A 356 18.53 -12.43 -7.16
C LEU A 356 19.33 -12.59 -8.45
N THR A 357 20.24 -13.55 -8.46
CA THR A 357 20.83 -14.05 -9.70
C THR A 357 19.79 -14.77 -10.55
N GLU A 358 20.05 -14.93 -11.85
CA GLU A 358 19.16 -15.68 -12.73
C GLU A 358 19.02 -17.13 -12.30
N GLU A 359 20.09 -17.75 -11.78
CA GLU A 359 20.10 -19.12 -11.27
C GLU A 359 19.22 -19.24 -10.01
N GLU A 360 19.32 -18.29 -9.07
CA GLU A 360 18.46 -18.26 -7.89
C GLU A 360 17.00 -18.06 -8.26
N ARG A 361 16.71 -17.14 -9.20
CA ARG A 361 15.34 -16.89 -9.67
C ARG A 361 14.71 -18.16 -10.26
N GLN A 362 15.47 -18.91 -11.09
CA GLN A 362 15.03 -20.17 -11.67
C GLN A 362 14.89 -21.30 -10.63
N ALA A 363 15.64 -21.24 -9.54
CA ALA A 363 15.56 -22.21 -8.45
C ALA A 363 14.35 -21.96 -7.53
N ILE A 364 13.71 -20.78 -7.57
CA ILE A 364 12.52 -20.50 -6.74
C ILE A 364 11.32 -21.25 -7.30
N ILE A 365 10.79 -22.17 -6.49
CA ILE A 365 9.63 -23.00 -6.82
C ILE A 365 8.34 -22.18 -6.71
N MET A 366 8.18 -21.47 -5.60
CA MET A 366 7.03 -20.62 -5.31
C MET A 366 7.35 -19.60 -4.23
N MET A 367 6.51 -18.56 -4.16
CA MET A 367 6.48 -17.59 -3.06
C MET A 367 5.08 -17.55 -2.45
N LEU A 368 5.01 -17.76 -1.13
CA LEU A 368 3.79 -17.59 -0.33
C LEU A 368 3.85 -16.24 0.38
N ASN A 369 2.91 -15.37 0.06
CA ASN A 369 2.78 -14.04 0.65
C ASN A 369 1.67 -14.00 1.69
N PHE A 370 1.92 -13.39 2.84
CA PHE A 370 0.98 -13.28 3.94
C PHE A 370 0.77 -11.80 4.25
N ASP A 371 -0.46 -11.30 4.00
CA ASP A 371 -0.72 -9.89 4.22
C ASP A 371 -2.20 -9.63 4.51
N ALA A 372 -2.45 -8.91 5.61
CA ALA A 372 -3.78 -8.54 6.09
C ALA A 372 -4.74 -9.74 6.20
N LEU A 373 -4.33 -10.79 6.95
CA LEU A 373 -4.98 -12.11 6.97
C LEU A 373 -6.19 -12.22 7.88
N ALA A 374 -6.35 -11.34 8.87
CA ALA A 374 -7.03 -11.74 10.11
C ALA A 374 -8.31 -10.96 10.37
N THR A 375 -8.92 -10.37 9.35
CA THR A 375 -10.22 -9.68 9.46
C THR A 375 -11.21 -10.19 8.42
N GLY A 376 -12.48 -10.36 8.81
CA GLY A 376 -13.51 -10.93 7.94
C GLY A 376 -13.83 -12.40 8.29
N ASP A 377 -14.31 -13.16 7.30
CA ASP A 377 -14.89 -14.49 7.54
C ASP A 377 -14.14 -15.63 6.84
N VAL A 378 -13.31 -15.34 5.85
CA VAL A 378 -12.68 -16.36 5.00
C VAL A 378 -11.20 -16.05 4.72
N VAL A 379 -10.40 -17.11 4.56
CA VAL A 379 -9.04 -16.99 4.01
C VAL A 379 -9.14 -16.82 2.50
N GLY A 380 -8.75 -15.69 1.97
CA GLY A 380 -8.63 -15.45 0.54
C GLY A 380 -7.31 -15.94 -0.01
N LEU A 381 -7.31 -16.48 -1.23
CA LEU A 381 -6.11 -16.87 -1.97
C LEU A 381 -6.11 -16.24 -3.36
N LEU A 382 -4.99 -15.62 -3.74
CA LEU A 382 -4.77 -15.05 -5.06
C LEU A 382 -3.42 -15.55 -5.62
N GLY A 383 -3.35 -15.92 -6.89
CA GLY A 383 -2.10 -16.30 -7.52
C GLY A 383 -2.17 -17.50 -8.45
N ASP A 384 -1.24 -18.44 -8.34
CA ASP A 384 -1.16 -19.62 -9.16
C ASP A 384 -2.36 -20.55 -8.97
N LEU A 385 -2.98 -20.96 -10.08
CA LEU A 385 -4.24 -21.70 -10.06
C LEU A 385 -4.10 -23.13 -9.52
N GLU A 386 -2.96 -23.78 -9.75
CA GLU A 386 -2.71 -25.14 -9.30
C GLU A 386 -2.46 -25.15 -7.79
N LEU A 387 -1.58 -24.28 -7.30
CA LEU A 387 -1.29 -24.12 -5.88
C LEU A 387 -2.55 -23.71 -5.08
N MET A 388 -3.29 -22.72 -5.57
CA MET A 388 -4.56 -22.34 -4.94
C MET A 388 -5.58 -23.50 -4.95
N GLY A 389 -5.55 -24.33 -6.01
CA GLY A 389 -6.39 -25.52 -6.12
C GLY A 389 -6.12 -26.50 -4.98
N ALA A 390 -4.88 -26.85 -4.76
CA ALA A 390 -4.46 -27.74 -3.68
C ALA A 390 -4.85 -27.20 -2.30
N ALA A 391 -4.60 -25.91 -2.05
CA ALA A 391 -4.94 -25.26 -0.78
C ALA A 391 -6.47 -25.26 -0.53
N VAL A 392 -7.29 -24.92 -1.53
CA VAL A 392 -8.77 -24.94 -1.41
C VAL A 392 -9.31 -26.35 -1.16
N ASP A 393 -8.79 -27.35 -1.85
CA ASP A 393 -9.24 -28.74 -1.65
C ASP A 393 -8.89 -29.25 -0.27
N PHE A 394 -7.69 -28.92 0.23
CA PHE A 394 -7.29 -29.21 1.61
C PHE A 394 -8.16 -28.45 2.62
N GLY A 395 -8.38 -27.15 2.43
CA GLY A 395 -9.23 -26.34 3.31
C GLY A 395 -10.62 -26.90 3.44
N ARG A 396 -11.25 -27.25 2.31
CA ARG A 396 -12.58 -27.88 2.29
C ARG A 396 -12.61 -29.21 3.06
N ALA A 397 -11.58 -30.04 2.92
CA ALA A 397 -11.49 -31.32 3.60
C ALA A 397 -11.29 -31.17 5.13
N ASN A 398 -10.72 -30.04 5.58
CA ASN A 398 -10.36 -29.80 6.98
C ASN A 398 -11.21 -28.69 7.67
N GLY A 399 -12.29 -28.25 7.03
CA GLY A 399 -13.21 -27.27 7.62
C GLY A 399 -12.67 -25.84 7.71
N ILE A 400 -11.67 -25.50 6.89
CA ILE A 400 -11.15 -24.13 6.76
C ILE A 400 -11.97 -23.45 5.68
N GLU A 401 -12.60 -22.32 5.99
CA GLU A 401 -13.28 -21.50 4.99
C GLU A 401 -12.20 -20.76 4.17
N VAL A 402 -12.13 -21.12 2.89
CA VAL A 402 -11.13 -20.59 1.96
C VAL A 402 -11.73 -20.28 0.62
N GLU A 403 -11.40 -19.11 0.06
CA GLU A 403 -11.93 -18.62 -1.20
C GLU A 403 -10.82 -18.23 -2.19
N ARG A 404 -11.01 -18.57 -3.47
CA ARG A 404 -10.14 -18.08 -4.54
C ARG A 404 -10.54 -16.67 -4.92
N ARG A 405 -9.56 -15.78 -4.96
CA ARG A 405 -9.68 -14.42 -5.51
C ARG A 405 -9.05 -14.38 -6.90
N PHE A 406 -9.65 -13.64 -7.82
CA PHE A 406 -9.15 -13.53 -9.19
C PHE A 406 -8.54 -12.16 -9.46
N SER A 407 -8.79 -11.19 -8.60
CA SER A 407 -8.21 -9.85 -8.67
C SER A 407 -8.33 -9.14 -7.32
N LEU A 408 -7.45 -8.20 -7.10
CA LEU A 408 -7.59 -7.18 -6.05
C LEU A 408 -8.32 -5.96 -6.62
N SER A 409 -8.76 -5.07 -5.74
CA SER A 409 -9.25 -3.75 -6.13
C SER A 409 -8.18 -2.98 -6.89
N ALA A 410 -8.58 -2.13 -7.82
CA ALA A 410 -7.63 -1.33 -8.59
C ALA A 410 -6.74 -0.48 -7.68
N GLY A 411 -5.43 -0.59 -7.84
CA GLY A 411 -4.44 0.13 -7.03
C GLY A 411 -4.04 -0.56 -5.73
N THR A 412 -4.56 -1.77 -5.45
CA THR A 412 -4.12 -2.60 -4.32
C THR A 412 -3.11 -3.62 -4.80
N SER A 413 -2.03 -3.81 -4.04
CA SER A 413 -0.98 -4.79 -4.30
C SER A 413 -0.29 -5.15 -2.99
N SER A 414 0.58 -6.16 -3.00
CA SER A 414 1.44 -6.55 -1.89
C SER A 414 2.73 -7.17 -2.45
N ASP A 415 3.65 -7.59 -1.59
CA ASP A 415 4.99 -8.10 -1.93
C ASP A 415 5.02 -9.19 -3.00
N HIS A 416 3.97 -10.06 -3.06
CA HIS A 416 3.83 -11.08 -4.10
C HIS A 416 3.98 -10.52 -5.52
N ALA A 417 3.61 -9.26 -5.76
CA ALA A 417 3.61 -8.67 -7.09
C ALA A 417 5.02 -8.56 -7.68
N ARG A 418 6.05 -8.32 -6.85
CA ARG A 418 7.45 -8.28 -7.30
C ARG A 418 7.91 -9.65 -7.81
N PHE A 419 7.53 -10.72 -7.10
CA PHE A 419 7.84 -12.09 -7.50
C PHE A 419 7.05 -12.52 -8.75
N GLN A 420 5.77 -12.19 -8.82
CA GLN A 420 4.95 -12.46 -9.99
C GLN A 420 5.48 -11.77 -11.26
N GLN A 421 5.92 -10.51 -11.14
CA GLN A 421 6.57 -9.77 -12.24
C GLN A 421 7.88 -10.42 -12.68
N ALA A 422 8.59 -11.08 -11.77
CA ALA A 422 9.80 -11.85 -12.07
C ALA A 422 9.50 -13.24 -12.64
N GLY A 423 8.23 -13.62 -12.83
CA GLY A 423 7.81 -14.92 -13.38
C GLY A 423 7.81 -16.06 -12.36
N ILE A 424 7.88 -15.76 -11.07
CA ILE A 424 7.86 -16.75 -9.98
C ILE A 424 6.40 -17.07 -9.64
N PRO A 425 5.99 -18.35 -9.51
CA PRO A 425 4.66 -18.71 -9.04
C PRO A 425 4.41 -18.18 -7.63
N VAL A 426 3.22 -17.59 -7.40
CA VAL A 426 2.88 -16.98 -6.11
C VAL A 426 1.54 -17.49 -5.60
N VAL A 427 1.40 -17.58 -4.27
CA VAL A 427 0.10 -17.63 -3.59
C VAL A 427 0.08 -16.54 -2.54
N PHE A 428 -0.84 -15.63 -2.68
CA PHE A 428 -1.08 -14.55 -1.74
C PHE A 428 -2.25 -14.90 -0.84
N PHE A 429 -1.97 -14.98 0.45
CA PHE A 429 -2.93 -15.18 1.53
C PHE A 429 -3.39 -13.83 2.06
N LEU A 430 -4.69 -13.61 2.10
CA LEU A 430 -5.31 -12.37 2.53
C LEU A 430 -6.68 -12.65 3.17
N ALA A 431 -7.24 -11.68 3.87
CA ALA A 431 -8.61 -11.76 4.38
C ALA A 431 -9.63 -11.19 3.38
N ASP A 432 -10.88 -11.05 3.78
CA ASP A 432 -11.95 -10.48 2.95
C ASP A 432 -12.47 -9.13 3.44
N ASP A 433 -12.06 -8.65 4.63
CA ASP A 433 -12.37 -7.32 5.15
C ASP A 433 -11.10 -6.45 5.28
N PHE A 434 -10.98 -5.44 4.43
CA PHE A 434 -9.90 -4.45 4.46
C PHE A 434 -10.38 -3.07 4.94
N SER A 435 -11.55 -2.98 5.56
CA SER A 435 -12.17 -1.69 5.89
C SER A 435 -11.39 -0.87 6.91
N ARG A 436 -10.49 -1.50 7.69
CA ARG A 436 -9.74 -0.87 8.79
C ARG A 436 -8.26 -0.66 8.51
N ILE A 437 -7.68 -1.34 7.50
CA ILE A 437 -6.27 -1.13 7.16
C ILE A 437 -5.98 0.34 6.86
N HIS A 438 -4.76 0.79 7.11
CA HIS A 438 -4.33 2.19 6.95
C HIS A 438 -5.16 3.19 7.76
N THR A 439 -5.78 2.74 8.88
CA THR A 439 -6.51 3.59 9.81
C THR A 439 -6.13 3.29 11.25
N ALA A 440 -6.37 4.24 12.15
CA ALA A 440 -6.17 4.03 13.60
C ALA A 440 -7.05 2.90 14.20
N ALA A 441 -8.02 2.39 13.43
CA ALA A 441 -8.88 1.27 13.82
C ALA A 441 -8.27 -0.11 13.47
N ASP A 442 -7.10 -0.17 12.86
CA ASP A 442 -6.37 -1.44 12.65
C ASP A 442 -5.71 -1.91 13.94
N THR A 443 -6.53 -2.47 14.82
CA THR A 443 -6.17 -2.89 16.18
C THR A 443 -6.46 -4.37 16.41
N LEU A 444 -5.89 -4.92 17.49
CA LEU A 444 -6.09 -6.31 17.92
C LEU A 444 -7.57 -6.68 18.13
N GLU A 445 -8.42 -5.71 18.43
CA GLU A 445 -9.85 -5.93 18.71
C GLU A 445 -10.60 -6.63 17.57
N PHE A 446 -10.17 -6.42 16.32
CA PHE A 446 -10.85 -6.92 15.13
C PHE A 446 -10.17 -8.14 14.51
N VAL A 447 -9.05 -8.57 15.07
CA VAL A 447 -8.29 -9.71 14.56
C VAL A 447 -8.94 -11.03 15.00
N GLN A 448 -9.08 -11.96 14.06
CA GLN A 448 -9.61 -13.30 14.25
C GLN A 448 -8.47 -14.34 14.16
N PRO A 449 -8.06 -14.94 15.28
CA PRO A 449 -6.94 -15.88 15.30
C PRO A 449 -7.11 -17.09 14.37
N GLU A 450 -8.34 -17.54 14.18
CA GLU A 450 -8.66 -18.71 13.36
C GLU A 450 -8.29 -18.50 11.87
N LEU A 451 -8.37 -17.27 11.36
CA LEU A 451 -7.95 -16.95 9.99
C LEU A 451 -6.44 -17.07 9.84
N MET A 452 -5.66 -16.62 10.83
CA MET A 452 -4.21 -16.83 10.85
C MET A 452 -3.88 -18.32 10.92
N GLY A 453 -4.54 -19.06 11.83
CA GLY A 453 -4.34 -20.50 11.97
C GLY A 453 -4.71 -21.29 10.72
N GLY A 454 -5.78 -20.91 10.04
CA GLY A 454 -6.20 -21.45 8.74
C GLY A 454 -5.13 -21.21 7.66
N SER A 455 -4.62 -19.99 7.57
CA SER A 455 -3.57 -19.61 6.61
C SER A 455 -2.28 -20.42 6.84
N VAL A 456 -1.86 -20.59 8.09
CA VAL A 456 -0.70 -21.43 8.46
C VAL A 456 -0.93 -22.88 8.07
N ALA A 457 -2.10 -23.46 8.36
CA ALA A 457 -2.40 -24.85 8.02
C ALA A 457 -2.40 -25.09 6.49
N LEU A 458 -2.96 -24.14 5.72
CA LEU A 458 -2.93 -24.21 4.25
C LEU A 458 -1.50 -24.09 3.71
N ALA A 459 -0.68 -23.23 4.28
CA ALA A 459 0.71 -23.07 3.87
C ALA A 459 1.57 -24.32 4.19
N ILE A 460 1.39 -24.93 5.34
CA ILE A 460 2.04 -26.23 5.67
C ILE A 460 1.68 -27.28 4.62
N HIS A 461 0.38 -27.40 4.27
CA HIS A 461 -0.05 -28.32 3.23
C HIS A 461 0.61 -28.05 1.87
N LEU A 462 0.77 -26.80 1.48
CA LEU A 462 1.47 -26.47 0.24
C LEU A 462 2.96 -26.86 0.28
N LEU A 463 3.65 -26.64 1.42
CA LEU A 463 5.02 -27.09 1.61
C LEU A 463 5.15 -28.61 1.52
N GLU A 464 4.25 -29.35 2.16
CA GLU A 464 4.22 -30.81 2.12
C GLU A 464 3.94 -31.34 0.73
N SER A 465 3.00 -30.72 0.00
CA SER A 465 2.67 -31.09 -1.39
C SER A 465 3.87 -30.92 -2.31
N VAL A 466 4.62 -29.82 -2.20
CA VAL A 466 5.85 -29.60 -2.97
C VAL A 466 6.96 -30.57 -2.55
N ALA A 467 7.02 -30.98 -1.29
CA ALA A 467 7.93 -32.00 -0.80
C ALA A 467 7.58 -33.46 -1.25
N GLY A 468 6.40 -33.65 -1.85
CA GLY A 468 5.89 -34.96 -2.23
C GLY A 468 5.40 -35.80 -1.05
N ARG A 469 4.90 -35.16 -0.01
CA ARG A 469 4.39 -35.79 1.22
C ARG A 469 2.87 -35.70 1.30
#